data_1dc3515941988bb10fd8ce0a3b3e44ba
#
_entry.id   1dc3515941988bb10fd8ce0a3b3e44ba
#
_cell.length_a   1.000
_cell.length_b   1.000
_cell.length_c   1.000
_cell.angle_alpha   90.00
_cell.angle_beta   90.00
_cell.angle_gamma   90.00
#
_symmetry.space_group_name_H-M   'P 1'
#
loop_
_entity.id
_entity.type
_entity.pdbx_description
1 polymer ?
#
loop_
_entity_poly.entity_id
_entity_poly.type
_entity_poly.pdbx_seq_one_letter_code
_entity_poly.pdbx_strand_id
1 'polypeptide(L)'
;LPNNPVKDALFLHNFVSSNLTLQDCVYRPANSQCPDKDVSYILYTKGQKAVVDYTQTDWLRQSIWDPLKEDIMLIHGYAGGDNELPMVVLRDAYIRNGSYNVWIVDWGRLGPPPCYRAGVNNMKTVAKCTGELLTSLRTAGLPTDRLTCVGHSLGSHVCGLISRYVNFRIHRIVALDPAKPFIPPGSRLSSGNALAVHVLHTNAGHYGGGGRGGHVDFCINGGRVQPYCENADSEYFKILKFTV
;
A
#
# COMPACT_ATOMS: atom_id res chain seq x y z
N LEU A 1 16.98 -15.35 -14.73
CA LEU A 1 16.12 -15.89 -15.78
C LEU A 1 15.51 -14.71 -16.52
N PRO A 2 15.53 -14.69 -17.88
CA PRO A 2 14.98 -13.60 -18.65
C PRO A 2 13.46 -13.47 -18.40
N ASN A 3 12.96 -12.24 -18.34
CA ASN A 3 11.55 -11.92 -18.24
C ASN A 3 10.82 -12.59 -19.41
N ASN A 4 9.88 -13.47 -19.10
CA ASN A 4 9.06 -14.12 -20.12
C ASN A 4 7.82 -13.25 -20.36
N PRO A 5 7.74 -12.53 -21.48
CA PRO A 5 6.63 -11.62 -21.77
C PRO A 5 5.26 -12.32 -21.84
N VAL A 6 5.24 -13.62 -22.09
CA VAL A 6 4.00 -14.41 -22.13
C VAL A 6 3.43 -14.63 -20.73
N LYS A 7 4.29 -14.83 -19.71
CA LYS A 7 3.82 -14.93 -18.31
C LYS A 7 3.32 -13.59 -17.77
N ASP A 8 3.94 -12.50 -18.22
CA ASP A 8 3.51 -11.15 -17.84
C ASP A 8 2.18 -10.77 -18.49
N ALA A 9 1.91 -11.26 -19.71
CA ALA A 9 0.62 -11.07 -20.38
C ALA A 9 -0.50 -11.92 -19.74
N LEU A 10 -0.21 -13.16 -19.31
CA LEU A 10 -1.17 -14.00 -18.57
C LEU A 10 -1.53 -13.41 -17.21
N PHE A 11 -0.58 -12.76 -16.54
CA PHE A 11 -0.83 -12.04 -15.28
C PHE A 11 -1.85 -10.91 -15.47
N LEU A 12 -1.78 -10.19 -16.59
CA LEU A 12 -2.72 -9.12 -16.91
C LEU A 12 -4.09 -9.63 -17.32
N HIS A 13 -4.18 -10.85 -17.87
CA HIS A 13 -5.42 -11.42 -18.41
C HIS A 13 -6.30 -12.10 -17.36
N ASN A 14 -5.72 -12.64 -16.28
CA ASN A 14 -6.45 -13.39 -15.25
C ASN A 14 -7.18 -12.52 -14.22
N PHE A 15 -7.16 -11.19 -14.37
CA PHE A 15 -7.86 -10.23 -13.49
C PHE A 15 -9.12 -9.64 -14.13
N VAL A 16 -9.72 -10.30 -15.09
CA VAL A 16 -10.90 -9.78 -15.80
C VAL A 16 -12.19 -10.22 -15.12
N SER A 17 -12.64 -9.43 -14.14
CA SER A 17 -14.08 -9.33 -13.85
C SER A 17 -14.57 -7.87 -13.90
N SER A 18 -13.77 -6.93 -14.38
CA SER A 18 -14.20 -5.54 -14.64
C SER A 18 -14.46 -5.37 -16.13
N ASN A 19 -15.51 -4.62 -16.49
CA ASN A 19 -15.77 -4.21 -17.87
C ASN A 19 -14.71 -3.20 -18.40
N LEU A 20 -13.62 -2.97 -17.66
CA LEU A 20 -12.54 -2.08 -18.03
C LEU A 20 -11.59 -2.75 -19.02
N THR A 21 -11.16 -1.98 -20.01
CA THR A 21 -10.12 -2.37 -20.96
C THR A 21 -8.79 -1.69 -20.63
N LEU A 22 -7.70 -2.10 -21.27
CA LEU A 22 -6.40 -1.42 -21.11
C LEU A 22 -6.44 0.05 -21.57
N GLN A 23 -7.40 0.44 -22.39
CA GLN A 23 -7.58 1.82 -22.84
C GLN A 23 -8.18 2.71 -21.75
N ASP A 24 -8.89 2.13 -20.79
CA ASP A 24 -9.53 2.85 -19.68
C ASP A 24 -8.54 3.12 -18.52
N CYS A 25 -7.31 2.66 -18.63
CA CYS A 25 -6.31 2.82 -17.59
C CYS A 25 -5.87 4.28 -17.42
N VAL A 26 -6.01 4.78 -16.22
CA VAL A 26 -5.63 6.15 -15.84
C VAL A 26 -4.15 6.23 -15.52
N TYR A 27 -3.42 7.11 -16.22
CA TYR A 27 -2.03 7.42 -15.93
C TYR A 27 -1.89 8.85 -15.43
N ARG A 28 -1.33 9.01 -14.25
CA ARG A 28 -1.04 10.33 -13.69
C ARG A 28 0.32 10.84 -14.18
N PRO A 29 0.40 12.08 -14.65
CA PRO A 29 1.68 12.71 -15.00
C PRO A 29 2.51 12.97 -13.73
N ALA A 30 3.83 13.12 -13.91
CA ALA A 30 4.75 13.32 -12.80
C ALA A 30 4.50 14.61 -11.99
N ASN A 31 3.87 15.60 -12.61
CA ASN A 31 3.51 16.90 -12.01
C ASN A 31 2.07 16.96 -11.48
N SER A 32 1.40 15.81 -11.29
CA SER A 32 0.03 15.76 -10.74
C SER A 32 -0.08 16.59 -9.46
N GLN A 33 -1.21 17.27 -9.35
CA GLN A 33 -1.55 18.05 -8.16
C GLN A 33 -2.13 17.16 -7.07
N CYS A 34 -2.01 17.60 -5.81
CA CYS A 34 -2.67 17.00 -4.67
C CYS A 34 -3.62 18.03 -4.02
N PRO A 35 -4.73 17.58 -3.44
CA PRO A 35 -5.18 16.19 -3.38
C PRO A 35 -5.60 15.64 -4.75
N ASP A 36 -5.33 14.36 -5.00
CA ASP A 36 -5.84 13.68 -6.19
C ASP A 36 -7.23 13.12 -5.91
N LYS A 37 -8.20 13.36 -6.80
CA LYS A 37 -9.60 12.95 -6.64
C LYS A 37 -9.82 11.43 -6.57
N ASP A 38 -8.87 10.65 -7.05
CA ASP A 38 -8.91 9.19 -7.07
C ASP A 38 -8.05 8.57 -5.96
N VAL A 39 -7.59 9.40 -4.98
CA VAL A 39 -6.92 8.95 -3.76
C VAL A 39 -7.73 9.45 -2.58
N SER A 40 -8.24 8.52 -1.78
CA SER A 40 -9.02 8.81 -0.58
C SER A 40 -8.25 8.43 0.68
N TYR A 41 -8.42 9.21 1.73
CA TYR A 41 -7.83 8.95 3.04
C TYR A 41 -8.96 8.68 4.03
N ILE A 42 -8.91 7.54 4.69
CA ILE A 42 -9.98 7.08 5.55
C ILE A 42 -9.38 6.78 6.91
N LEU A 43 -9.90 7.43 7.94
CA LEU A 43 -9.53 7.19 9.32
C LEU A 43 -10.56 6.27 9.97
N TYR A 44 -10.06 5.23 10.62
CA TYR A 44 -10.83 4.30 11.42
C TYR A 44 -10.39 4.33 12.87
N THR A 45 -11.35 4.35 13.76
CA THR A 45 -11.19 4.13 15.19
C THR A 45 -12.23 3.13 15.66
N LYS A 46 -12.27 2.77 16.95
CA LYS A 46 -13.24 1.81 17.46
C LYS A 46 -14.68 2.31 17.23
N GLY A 47 -15.39 1.67 16.29
CA GLY A 47 -16.78 1.95 15.98
C GLY A 47 -17.03 3.18 15.08
N GLN A 48 -16.00 3.83 14.58
CA GLN A 48 -16.13 5.03 13.76
C GLN A 48 -15.26 4.97 12.49
N LYS A 49 -15.76 5.58 11.41
CA LYS A 49 -15.09 5.76 10.13
C LYS A 49 -15.30 7.19 9.67
N ALA A 50 -14.24 7.85 9.22
CA ALA A 50 -14.30 9.18 8.63
C ALA A 50 -13.46 9.26 7.36
N VAL A 51 -14.01 9.83 6.29
CA VAL A 51 -13.23 10.23 5.12
C VAL A 51 -12.61 11.59 5.43
N VAL A 52 -11.31 11.69 5.17
CA VAL A 52 -10.51 12.85 5.58
C VAL A 52 -10.31 13.79 4.40
N ASP A 53 -10.65 15.06 4.60
CA ASP A 53 -10.28 16.17 3.74
C ASP A 53 -9.22 17.04 4.46
N TYR A 54 -7.95 16.78 4.19
CA TYR A 54 -6.84 17.47 4.84
C TYR A 54 -6.56 18.87 4.27
N THR A 55 -7.37 19.34 3.32
CA THR A 55 -7.27 20.70 2.79
C THR A 55 -7.97 21.72 3.70
N GLN A 56 -8.85 21.26 4.59
CA GLN A 56 -9.58 22.12 5.50
C GLN A 56 -8.77 22.47 6.74
N THR A 57 -8.96 23.67 7.27
CA THR A 57 -8.32 24.10 8.50
C THR A 57 -8.89 23.34 9.71
N ASP A 58 -8.02 22.98 10.65
CA ASP A 58 -8.37 22.29 11.91
C ASP A 58 -9.08 20.94 11.76
N TRP A 59 -9.07 20.35 10.55
CA TRP A 59 -9.75 19.09 10.25
C TRP A 59 -9.38 17.95 11.19
N LEU A 60 -8.11 17.86 11.63
CA LEU A 60 -7.66 16.77 12.50
C LEU A 60 -8.29 16.86 13.89
N ARG A 61 -8.38 18.07 14.45
CA ARG A 61 -9.01 18.31 15.77
C ARG A 61 -10.51 18.03 15.77
N GLN A 62 -11.15 18.19 14.63
CA GLN A 62 -12.59 17.92 14.45
C GLN A 62 -12.85 16.47 14.03
N SER A 63 -11.80 15.70 13.76
CA SER A 63 -11.90 14.31 13.33
C SER A 63 -12.06 13.35 14.53
N ILE A 64 -12.22 12.09 14.21
CA ILE A 64 -12.25 10.98 15.18
C ILE A 64 -10.84 10.54 15.64
N TRP A 65 -9.80 11.29 15.30
CA TRP A 65 -8.43 10.99 15.67
C TRP A 65 -8.19 11.13 17.18
N ASP A 66 -7.52 10.15 17.75
CA ASP A 66 -7.19 10.11 19.18
C ASP A 66 -5.68 10.35 19.37
N PRO A 67 -5.26 11.50 19.94
CA PRO A 67 -3.84 11.84 20.10
C PRO A 67 -3.07 10.92 21.07
N LEU A 68 -3.76 10.10 21.85
CA LEU A 68 -3.16 9.16 22.79
C LEU A 68 -2.78 7.82 22.14
N LYS A 69 -3.23 7.58 20.89
CA LYS A 69 -2.97 6.35 20.16
C LYS A 69 -1.82 6.50 19.19
N GLU A 70 -1.24 5.35 18.82
CA GLU A 70 -0.29 5.29 17.71
C GLU A 70 -1.01 5.29 16.37
N ASP A 71 -0.34 5.75 15.33
CA ASP A 71 -0.91 5.86 14.00
C ASP A 71 -0.37 4.77 13.06
N ILE A 72 -1.28 3.98 12.52
CA ILE A 72 -1.01 2.95 11.52
C ILE A 72 -1.60 3.40 10.19
N MET A 73 -0.77 3.52 9.17
CA MET A 73 -1.20 3.85 7.81
C MET A 73 -1.11 2.61 6.94
N LEU A 74 -2.25 2.12 6.48
CA LEU A 74 -2.38 0.95 5.60
C LEU A 74 -2.48 1.41 4.15
N ILE A 75 -1.63 0.85 3.27
CA ILE A 75 -1.62 1.16 1.83
C ILE A 75 -1.75 -0.14 1.05
N HIS A 76 -2.86 -0.30 0.35
CA HIS A 76 -3.12 -1.49 -0.46
C HIS A 76 -2.28 -1.56 -1.73
N GLY A 77 -2.29 -2.70 -2.38
CA GLY A 77 -1.63 -2.94 -3.66
C GLY A 77 -2.55 -2.79 -4.87
N TYR A 78 -2.13 -3.38 -5.98
CA TYR A 78 -2.93 -3.50 -7.20
C TYR A 78 -4.25 -4.21 -6.94
N ALA A 79 -5.32 -3.75 -7.57
CA ALA A 79 -6.68 -4.30 -7.43
C ALA A 79 -7.22 -4.29 -5.98
N GLY A 80 -6.61 -3.50 -5.09
CA GLY A 80 -7.04 -3.36 -3.71
C GLY A 80 -7.97 -2.19 -3.49
N GLY A 81 -8.39 -2.03 -2.25
CA GLY A 81 -9.26 -0.95 -1.76
C GLY A 81 -9.44 -1.02 -0.26
N ASP A 82 -10.19 -0.07 0.28
CA ASP A 82 -10.51 0.07 1.70
C ASP A 82 -11.20 -1.20 2.30
N ASN A 83 -12.07 -1.84 1.51
CA ASN A 83 -12.84 -3.01 1.94
C ASN A 83 -12.34 -4.33 1.33
N GLU A 84 -11.15 -4.30 0.71
CA GLU A 84 -10.57 -5.48 0.08
C GLU A 84 -9.49 -6.12 0.97
N LEU A 85 -9.26 -7.42 0.74
CA LEU A 85 -8.14 -8.11 1.39
C LEU A 85 -6.79 -7.63 0.82
N PRO A 86 -5.75 -7.56 1.66
CA PRO A 86 -5.71 -7.88 3.09
C PRO A 86 -6.06 -6.70 4.00
N MET A 87 -6.41 -5.53 3.44
CA MET A 87 -6.60 -4.29 4.22
C MET A 87 -7.68 -4.42 5.30
N VAL A 88 -8.82 -5.03 4.96
CA VAL A 88 -9.92 -5.21 5.93
C VAL A 88 -9.48 -6.03 7.16
N VAL A 89 -8.71 -7.09 6.95
CA VAL A 89 -8.22 -7.95 8.05
C VAL A 89 -7.22 -7.22 8.93
N LEU A 90 -6.27 -6.49 8.31
CA LEU A 90 -5.29 -5.69 9.03
C LEU A 90 -5.95 -4.56 9.81
N ARG A 91 -6.82 -3.79 9.17
CA ARG A 91 -7.60 -2.72 9.79
C ARG A 91 -8.32 -3.23 11.03
N ASP A 92 -9.08 -4.32 10.87
CA ASP A 92 -9.90 -4.85 11.96
C ASP A 92 -9.05 -5.43 13.11
N ALA A 93 -7.88 -5.99 12.80
CA ALA A 93 -6.94 -6.46 13.82
C ALA A 93 -6.36 -5.29 14.64
N TYR A 94 -5.93 -4.22 13.99
CA TYR A 94 -5.42 -3.03 14.68
C TYR A 94 -6.52 -2.33 15.51
N ILE A 95 -7.75 -2.21 14.96
CA ILE A 95 -8.88 -1.63 15.70
C ILE A 95 -9.26 -2.45 16.93
N ARG A 96 -9.25 -3.79 16.81
CA ARG A 96 -9.56 -4.68 17.96
C ARG A 96 -8.54 -4.54 19.08
N ASN A 97 -7.28 -4.30 18.75
CA ASN A 97 -6.24 -4.03 19.75
C ASN A 97 -6.55 -2.78 20.57
N GLY A 98 -7.17 -1.77 19.95
CA GLY A 98 -7.65 -0.55 20.62
C GLY A 98 -6.61 0.55 20.82
N SER A 99 -5.34 0.28 20.56
CA SER A 99 -4.22 1.22 20.78
C SER A 99 -3.88 2.08 19.56
N TYR A 100 -4.64 1.98 18.48
CA TYR A 100 -4.29 2.58 17.19
C TYR A 100 -5.39 3.45 16.58
N ASN A 101 -4.97 4.55 15.94
CA ASN A 101 -5.68 5.18 14.84
C ASN A 101 -5.28 4.44 13.57
N VAL A 102 -6.23 4.02 12.75
CA VAL A 102 -5.96 3.26 11.52
C VAL A 102 -6.34 4.10 10.32
N TRP A 103 -5.35 4.50 9.56
CA TRP A 103 -5.49 5.23 8.31
C TRP A 103 -5.46 4.25 7.14
N ILE A 104 -6.38 4.38 6.19
CA ILE A 104 -6.29 3.67 4.91
C ILE A 104 -6.12 4.69 3.79
N VAL A 105 -5.12 4.47 2.95
CA VAL A 105 -4.93 5.16 1.69
C VAL A 105 -5.59 4.31 0.61
N ASP A 106 -6.78 4.71 0.18
CA ASP A 106 -7.50 4.05 -0.90
C ASP A 106 -7.21 4.75 -2.23
N TRP A 107 -6.56 4.03 -3.13
CA TRP A 107 -6.18 4.46 -4.47
C TRP A 107 -6.59 3.43 -5.54
N GLY A 108 -7.58 2.60 -5.23
CA GLY A 108 -8.06 1.52 -6.09
C GLY A 108 -8.43 1.97 -7.50
N ARG A 109 -8.91 3.18 -7.66
CA ARG A 109 -9.22 3.78 -8.98
C ARG A 109 -8.00 4.03 -9.86
N LEU A 110 -6.81 4.14 -9.29
CA LEU A 110 -5.55 4.36 -10.00
C LEU A 110 -4.82 3.08 -10.39
N GLY A 111 -5.31 1.93 -9.94
CA GLY A 111 -4.75 0.62 -10.25
C GLY A 111 -5.81 -0.49 -10.24
N PRO A 112 -6.97 -0.31 -10.93
CA PRO A 112 -7.96 -1.36 -11.05
C PRO A 112 -7.49 -2.43 -12.06
N PRO A 113 -8.02 -3.66 -12.00
CA PRO A 113 -7.82 -4.62 -13.10
C PRO A 113 -8.42 -4.11 -14.41
N PRO A 114 -7.74 -4.25 -15.57
CA PRO A 114 -6.44 -4.89 -15.80
C PRO A 114 -5.22 -3.92 -15.77
N CYS A 115 -5.34 -2.76 -15.15
CA CYS A 115 -4.44 -1.60 -15.27
C CYS A 115 -3.17 -1.68 -14.40
N TYR A 116 -2.50 -2.84 -14.31
CA TYR A 116 -1.32 -3.00 -13.44
C TYR A 116 -0.20 -1.98 -13.72
N ARG A 117 0.14 -1.76 -15.02
CA ARG A 117 1.20 -0.79 -15.41
C ARG A 117 0.84 0.65 -15.03
N ALA A 118 -0.45 1.00 -15.12
CA ALA A 118 -0.93 2.29 -14.65
C ALA A 118 -0.78 2.39 -13.12
N GLY A 119 -1.14 1.35 -12.38
CA GLY A 119 -0.90 1.27 -10.93
C GLY A 119 0.55 1.52 -10.57
N VAL A 120 1.49 0.85 -11.25
CA VAL A 120 2.95 1.07 -11.03
C VAL A 120 3.34 2.52 -11.32
N ASN A 121 2.85 3.12 -12.42
CA ASN A 121 3.12 4.52 -12.74
C ASN A 121 2.57 5.47 -11.66
N ASN A 122 1.37 5.20 -11.20
CA ASN A 122 0.62 6.08 -10.30
C ASN A 122 1.12 6.03 -8.84
N MET A 123 1.92 5.02 -8.45
CA MET A 123 2.52 4.95 -7.11
C MET A 123 3.19 6.27 -6.68
N LYS A 124 3.84 6.99 -7.62
CA LYS A 124 4.52 8.26 -7.31
C LYS A 124 3.53 9.35 -6.91
N THR A 125 2.40 9.45 -7.63
CA THR A 125 1.34 10.41 -7.31
C THR A 125 0.70 10.07 -5.97
N VAL A 126 0.38 8.80 -5.74
CA VAL A 126 -0.17 8.32 -4.45
C VAL A 126 0.79 8.68 -3.32
N ALA A 127 2.09 8.37 -3.47
CA ALA A 127 3.09 8.67 -2.46
C ALA A 127 3.25 10.18 -2.21
N LYS A 128 3.23 11.01 -3.27
CA LYS A 128 3.29 12.47 -3.17
C LYS A 128 2.10 13.01 -2.36
N CYS A 129 0.88 12.66 -2.74
CA CYS A 129 -0.31 13.16 -2.07
C CYS A 129 -0.42 12.64 -0.63
N THR A 130 0.02 11.39 -0.38
CA THR A 130 0.12 10.87 0.99
C THR A 130 1.19 11.61 1.80
N GLY A 131 2.30 12.01 1.19
CA GLY A 131 3.33 12.83 1.83
C GLY A 131 2.81 14.21 2.22
N GLU A 132 1.96 14.83 1.39
CA GLU A 132 1.29 16.09 1.71
C GLU A 132 0.32 15.93 2.89
N LEU A 133 -0.51 14.86 2.90
CA LEU A 133 -1.34 14.51 4.05
C LEU A 133 -0.49 14.36 5.32
N LEU A 134 0.60 13.60 5.27
CA LEU A 134 1.46 13.38 6.45
C LEU A 134 2.11 14.67 6.94
N THR A 135 2.45 15.59 6.04
CA THR A 135 2.96 16.92 6.38
C THR A 135 1.89 17.76 7.08
N SER A 136 0.65 17.71 6.58
CA SER A 136 -0.51 18.36 7.22
C SER A 136 -0.79 17.76 8.60
N LEU A 137 -0.80 16.43 8.72
CA LEU A 137 -0.97 15.71 9.98
C LEU A 137 0.08 16.11 11.02
N ARG A 138 1.36 16.15 10.61
CA ARG A 138 2.46 16.57 11.49
C ARG A 138 2.26 18.01 11.96
N THR A 139 1.88 18.91 11.07
CA THR A 139 1.61 20.31 11.40
C THR A 139 0.44 20.45 12.39
N ALA A 140 -0.57 19.56 12.25
CA ALA A 140 -1.71 19.51 13.15
C ALA A 140 -1.40 18.80 14.50
N GLY A 141 -0.19 18.25 14.68
CA GLY A 141 0.27 17.68 15.94
C GLY A 141 0.42 16.17 16.00
N LEU A 142 0.28 15.46 14.85
CA LEU A 142 0.52 14.01 14.82
C LEU A 142 2.01 13.70 15.08
N PRO A 143 2.33 12.83 16.07
CA PRO A 143 3.71 12.46 16.37
C PRO A 143 4.23 11.49 15.33
N THR A 144 5.06 11.95 14.41
CA THR A 144 5.60 11.15 13.30
C THR A 144 6.62 10.09 13.73
N ASP A 145 7.14 10.18 14.94
CA ASP A 145 8.03 9.21 15.58
C ASP A 145 7.34 7.93 16.05
N ARG A 146 6.01 7.87 15.94
CA ARG A 146 5.19 6.68 16.22
C ARG A 146 4.41 6.18 15.00
N LEU A 147 4.55 6.85 13.86
CA LEU A 147 3.86 6.47 12.63
C LEU A 147 4.45 5.18 12.03
N THR A 148 3.61 4.17 11.82
CA THR A 148 3.95 2.96 11.06
C THR A 148 3.19 2.92 9.75
N CYS A 149 3.90 2.83 8.61
CA CYS A 149 3.29 2.58 7.30
C CYS A 149 3.34 1.08 7.00
N VAL A 150 2.18 0.48 6.82
CA VAL A 150 2.04 -0.94 6.42
C VAL A 150 1.57 -0.99 4.98
N GLY A 151 2.43 -1.41 4.08
CA GLY A 151 2.13 -1.49 2.66
C GLY A 151 2.07 -2.93 2.16
N HIS A 152 1.08 -3.24 1.34
CA HIS A 152 0.96 -4.53 0.68
C HIS A 152 1.30 -4.42 -0.80
N SER A 153 2.11 -5.33 -1.34
CA SER A 153 2.41 -5.41 -2.79
C SER A 153 2.94 -4.06 -3.33
N LEU A 154 2.25 -3.38 -4.28
CA LEU A 154 2.58 -2.03 -4.74
C LEU A 154 2.56 -1.00 -3.60
N GLY A 155 1.66 -1.15 -2.62
CA GLY A 155 1.58 -0.29 -1.44
C GLY A 155 2.85 -0.27 -0.60
N SER A 156 3.63 -1.37 -0.59
CA SER A 156 4.95 -1.42 0.04
C SER A 156 5.91 -0.40 -0.56
N HIS A 157 5.88 -0.28 -1.89
CA HIS A 157 6.71 0.71 -2.59
C HIS A 157 6.18 2.13 -2.41
N VAL A 158 4.86 2.31 -2.33
CA VAL A 158 4.25 3.61 -1.99
C VAL A 158 4.74 4.07 -0.62
N CYS A 159 4.71 3.21 0.43
CA CYS A 159 5.27 3.53 1.76
C CYS A 159 6.72 4.01 1.65
N GLY A 160 7.55 3.33 0.86
CA GLY A 160 8.94 3.74 0.62
C GLY A 160 9.05 5.08 -0.10
N LEU A 161 8.24 5.28 -1.15
CA LEU A 161 8.25 6.50 -1.96
C LEU A 161 7.83 7.75 -1.19
N ILE A 162 6.96 7.63 -0.18
CA ILE A 162 6.53 8.74 0.69
C ILE A 162 7.74 9.46 1.30
N SER A 163 8.82 8.74 1.63
CA SER A 163 10.05 9.31 2.19
C SER A 163 10.69 10.43 1.35
N ARG A 164 10.32 10.53 0.06
CA ARG A 164 10.81 11.58 -0.85
C ARG A 164 10.00 12.86 -0.81
N TYR A 165 8.82 12.81 -0.21
CA TYR A 165 7.84 13.90 -0.21
C TYR A 165 7.58 14.48 1.18
N VAL A 166 8.27 13.95 2.20
CA VAL A 166 8.21 14.45 3.57
C VAL A 166 9.59 14.91 4.02
N ASN A 167 9.63 15.87 4.94
CA ASN A 167 10.88 16.41 5.52
C ASN A 167 11.25 15.77 6.86
N PHE A 168 10.71 14.58 7.15
CA PHE A 168 11.00 13.80 8.34
C PHE A 168 11.16 12.31 7.95
N ARG A 169 11.72 11.52 8.83
CA ARG A 169 11.80 10.06 8.61
C ARG A 169 10.57 9.38 9.21
N ILE A 170 9.94 8.53 8.42
CA ILE A 170 8.90 7.62 8.89
C ILE A 170 9.52 6.71 9.95
N HIS A 171 8.82 6.50 11.07
CA HIS A 171 9.33 5.65 12.15
C HIS A 171 9.52 4.21 11.67
N ARG A 172 8.48 3.60 11.11
CA ARG A 172 8.53 2.21 10.65
C ARG A 172 7.76 2.01 9.35
N ILE A 173 8.32 1.18 8.49
CA ILE A 173 7.61 0.58 7.36
C ILE A 173 7.56 -0.93 7.58
N VAL A 174 6.37 -1.50 7.46
CA VAL A 174 6.13 -2.95 7.36
C VAL A 174 5.64 -3.24 5.95
N ALA A 175 6.46 -3.92 5.17
CA ALA A 175 6.20 -4.21 3.78
C ALA A 175 5.77 -5.67 3.63
N LEU A 176 4.54 -5.88 3.19
CA LEU A 176 3.94 -7.18 3.00
C LEU A 176 4.08 -7.58 1.52
N ASP A 177 4.96 -8.52 1.26
CA ASP A 177 5.28 -9.07 -0.07
C ASP A 177 5.44 -8.00 -1.16
N PRO A 178 6.46 -7.13 -1.10
CA PRO A 178 6.66 -6.04 -2.05
C PRO A 178 6.65 -6.53 -3.49
N ALA A 179 5.85 -5.90 -4.35
CA ALA A 179 5.68 -6.31 -5.74
C ALA A 179 6.99 -6.25 -6.53
N LYS A 180 7.19 -7.20 -7.46
CA LYS A 180 8.36 -7.28 -8.33
C LYS A 180 8.11 -6.78 -9.75
N PRO A 181 6.99 -7.14 -10.43
CA PRO A 181 6.84 -6.87 -11.85
C PRO A 181 6.84 -5.37 -12.16
N PHE A 182 7.58 -4.97 -13.19
CA PHE A 182 7.65 -3.63 -13.74
C PHE A 182 8.04 -2.50 -12.78
N ILE A 183 8.46 -2.80 -11.55
CA ILE A 183 8.87 -1.77 -10.59
C ILE A 183 10.23 -1.18 -11.00
N PRO A 184 10.30 0.11 -11.36
CA PRO A 184 11.57 0.75 -11.69
C PRO A 184 12.53 0.71 -10.48
N PRO A 185 13.86 0.55 -10.71
CA PRO A 185 14.83 0.50 -9.60
C PRO A 185 14.68 1.66 -8.61
N GLY A 186 14.47 2.87 -9.13
CA GLY A 186 14.28 4.05 -8.28
C GLY A 186 12.95 4.11 -7.53
N SER A 187 11.99 3.20 -7.76
CA SER A 187 10.72 3.16 -7.03
C SER A 187 10.62 2.00 -6.04
N ARG A 188 11.69 1.21 -5.94
CA ARG A 188 11.72 0.06 -5.03
C ARG A 188 11.90 0.50 -3.59
N LEU A 189 11.20 -0.20 -2.70
CA LEU A 189 11.42 -0.09 -1.26
C LEU A 189 12.87 -0.42 -0.91
N SER A 190 13.42 0.30 0.05
CA SER A 190 14.76 0.06 0.59
C SER A 190 14.82 0.39 2.08
N SER A 191 15.85 -0.10 2.77
CA SER A 191 16.10 0.21 4.18
C SER A 191 16.26 1.71 4.46
N GLY A 192 16.69 2.50 3.46
CA GLY A 192 16.83 3.95 3.60
C GLY A 192 15.51 4.74 3.73
N ASN A 193 14.35 4.10 3.50
CA ASN A 193 13.06 4.81 3.43
C ASN A 193 12.43 5.12 4.80
N ALA A 194 12.87 4.46 5.89
CA ALA A 194 12.37 4.72 7.23
C ALA A 194 13.46 4.46 8.28
N LEU A 195 13.18 4.74 9.57
CA LEU A 195 14.09 4.38 10.67
C LEU A 195 14.16 2.86 10.83
N ALA A 196 13.04 2.16 10.64
CA ALA A 196 12.97 0.71 10.58
C ALA A 196 12.15 0.26 9.37
N VAL A 197 12.69 -0.64 8.57
CA VAL A 197 11.98 -1.26 7.43
C VAL A 197 12.01 -2.76 7.62
N HIS A 198 10.84 -3.36 7.81
CA HIS A 198 10.63 -4.79 7.94
C HIS A 198 9.90 -5.30 6.70
N VAL A 199 10.42 -6.35 6.09
CA VAL A 199 9.83 -6.94 4.89
C VAL A 199 9.40 -8.38 5.19
N LEU A 200 8.17 -8.72 4.87
CA LEU A 200 7.65 -10.08 4.93
C LEU A 200 7.51 -10.61 3.51
N HIS A 201 8.25 -11.67 3.20
CA HIS A 201 8.19 -12.35 1.91
C HIS A 201 7.29 -13.58 2.02
N THR A 202 6.29 -13.65 1.14
CA THR A 202 5.34 -14.77 1.05
C THR A 202 5.31 -15.38 -0.35
N ASN A 203 5.68 -14.59 -1.39
CA ASN A 203 5.67 -15.02 -2.79
C ASN A 203 6.94 -14.60 -3.55
N ALA A 204 8.08 -14.57 -2.85
CA ALA A 204 9.38 -14.13 -3.38
C ALA A 204 9.79 -14.92 -4.64
N GLY A 205 10.24 -14.18 -5.67
CA GLY A 205 10.69 -14.76 -6.93
C GLY A 205 9.57 -15.00 -7.95
N HIS A 206 8.30 -14.93 -7.55
CA HIS A 206 7.14 -14.93 -8.44
C HIS A 206 6.65 -13.49 -8.64
N TYR A 207 5.59 -13.08 -7.93
CA TYR A 207 5.09 -11.70 -7.98
C TYR A 207 5.76 -10.81 -6.93
N GLY A 208 6.21 -11.38 -5.81
CA GLY A 208 6.98 -10.71 -4.79
C GLY A 208 8.46 -10.58 -5.14
N GLY A 209 9.09 -9.53 -4.65
CA GLY A 209 10.54 -9.31 -4.73
C GLY A 209 11.30 -10.37 -3.92
N GLY A 210 12.39 -10.91 -4.47
CA GLY A 210 13.20 -11.94 -3.82
C GLY A 210 14.52 -11.44 -3.21
N GLY A 211 14.78 -10.14 -3.25
CA GLY A 211 15.99 -9.53 -2.71
C GLY A 211 15.78 -8.89 -1.33
N ARG A 212 16.88 -8.58 -0.63
CA ARG A 212 16.82 -7.79 0.60
C ARG A 212 16.28 -6.40 0.31
N GLY A 213 15.20 -6.02 0.98
CA GLY A 213 14.54 -4.71 0.82
C GLY A 213 14.53 -3.90 2.13
N GLY A 214 14.62 -4.57 3.27
CA GLY A 214 14.51 -3.97 4.59
C GLY A 214 15.81 -3.91 5.39
N HIS A 215 15.68 -3.45 6.62
CA HIS A 215 16.66 -3.71 7.68
C HIS A 215 16.57 -5.17 8.13
N VAL A 216 15.35 -5.71 8.13
CA VAL A 216 15.05 -7.12 8.41
C VAL A 216 14.08 -7.63 7.36
N ASP A 217 14.38 -8.80 6.80
CA ASP A 217 13.55 -9.51 5.82
C ASP A 217 13.16 -10.88 6.39
N PHE A 218 11.86 -11.13 6.52
CA PHE A 218 11.28 -12.37 7.03
C PHE A 218 10.77 -13.22 5.87
N CYS A 219 11.26 -14.44 5.75
CA CYS A 219 10.81 -15.40 4.75
C CYS A 219 9.79 -16.36 5.37
N ILE A 220 8.51 -16.00 5.27
CA ILE A 220 7.42 -16.80 5.85
C ILE A 220 7.32 -18.14 5.08
N ASN A 221 7.42 -19.25 5.81
CA ASN A 221 7.47 -20.61 5.22
C ASN A 221 8.46 -20.73 4.06
N GLY A 222 9.65 -20.10 4.20
CA GLY A 222 10.65 -20.06 3.14
C GLY A 222 10.46 -18.94 2.12
N GLY A 223 9.43 -18.11 2.27
CA GLY A 223 9.21 -16.85 1.55
C GLY A 223 8.69 -16.98 0.12
N ARG A 224 8.49 -18.18 -0.42
CA ARG A 224 8.17 -18.38 -1.84
C ARG A 224 6.76 -18.91 -2.09
N VAL A 225 6.38 -19.95 -1.37
CA VAL A 225 5.09 -20.63 -1.50
C VAL A 225 4.53 -20.81 -0.11
N GLN A 226 3.24 -20.58 0.06
CA GLN A 226 2.59 -20.72 1.35
C GLN A 226 1.83 -22.05 1.43
N PRO A 227 1.91 -22.79 2.56
CA PRO A 227 1.10 -23.96 2.79
C PRO A 227 -0.38 -23.64 2.57
N TYR A 228 -1.14 -24.61 2.07
CA TYR A 228 -2.57 -24.48 1.75
C TYR A 228 -2.93 -23.58 0.56
N CYS A 229 -1.99 -22.83 -0.01
CA CYS A 229 -2.24 -22.04 -1.23
C CYS A 229 -1.99 -22.82 -2.53
N GLU A 230 -1.31 -23.96 -2.48
CA GLU A 230 -0.89 -24.72 -3.67
C GLU A 230 -2.07 -25.36 -4.41
N ASN A 231 -3.12 -25.77 -3.70
CA ASN A 231 -4.28 -26.51 -4.23
C ASN A 231 -5.58 -25.70 -4.24
N ALA A 232 -5.50 -24.38 -4.09
CA ALA A 232 -6.69 -23.56 -4.08
C ALA A 232 -7.19 -23.28 -5.50
N ASP A 233 -8.23 -24.01 -5.93
CA ASP A 233 -8.81 -23.95 -7.29
C ASP A 233 -9.72 -22.75 -7.54
N SER A 234 -10.05 -21.95 -6.52
CA SER A 234 -10.91 -20.79 -6.70
C SER A 234 -10.12 -19.56 -7.16
N GLU A 235 -10.70 -18.75 -8.05
CA GLU A 235 -10.12 -17.47 -8.48
C GLU A 235 -9.87 -16.53 -7.29
N TYR A 236 -10.71 -16.60 -6.27
CA TYR A 236 -10.57 -15.87 -5.02
C TYR A 236 -9.29 -16.25 -4.27
N PHE A 237 -8.95 -17.55 -4.21
CA PHE A 237 -7.70 -18.02 -3.63
C PHE A 237 -6.48 -17.76 -4.54
N LYS A 238 -6.68 -17.64 -5.86
CA LYS A 238 -5.58 -17.18 -6.74
C LYS A 238 -5.17 -15.76 -6.39
N ILE A 239 -6.11 -14.89 -6.05
CA ILE A 239 -5.83 -13.53 -5.55
C ILE A 239 -5.14 -13.62 -4.19
N LEU A 240 -5.62 -14.45 -3.26
CA LEU A 240 -5.01 -14.67 -1.94
C LEU A 240 -3.64 -15.36 -2.01
N LYS A 241 -3.37 -16.22 -3.02
CA LYS A 241 -2.02 -16.76 -3.25
C LYS A 241 -0.95 -15.68 -3.40
N PHE A 242 -1.38 -14.47 -3.73
CA PHE A 242 -0.50 -13.32 -3.91
C PHE A 242 -0.52 -12.35 -2.74
N THR A 243 -1.37 -12.58 -1.71
CA THR A 243 -1.64 -11.60 -0.66
C THR A 243 -1.39 -12.09 0.76
N VAL A 244 -1.19 -13.38 1.01
CA VAL A 244 -0.99 -13.93 2.37
C VAL A 244 0.34 -14.64 2.51
#